data_0ac1e73b3904eb2bac1c9f8100fadd57
#
_entry.id   0ac1e73b3904eb2bac1c9f8100fadd57
#
_cell.length_a   1.000
_cell.length_b   1.000
_cell.length_c   1.000
_cell.angle_alpha   90.00
_cell.angle_beta   90.00
_cell.angle_gamma   90.00
#
_symmetry.space_group_name_H-M   'P 1'
#
loop_
_entity.id
_entity.type
_entity.pdbx_description
1 polymer ?
#
loop_
_entity_poly.entity_id
_entity_poly.type
_entity_poly.pdbx_seq_one_letter_code
_entity_poly.pdbx_strand_id
1 'polypeptide(L)'
;MPAIISERKRIKESNMCFTISPQQDMPCISKGSPQLRSKVASDSYVPLLPGLPDDVAKLCLSLVPRTNFPAMAAVSKQWRSFIQSEEFMTIRGQGGMLEEWMYMLTMDDEGKSHWEVLDCLGNKPHVVPPMPSELKAGFGVVVLHGKLLVLAGCIVSEAGASATSDVYQYDSRLNSWSKLTSMNVARYHFACAEVNGLVYAVGGYGEDGESLSSSEVYDPKTNEWTLIEPLRCPRWGCFACGFNGKLYVMGGRSTFTIGNSKFVHVYDTEKQSWYEMKNGCVMVIAHAVLDKKLYCIEWK
;
A
#
# COMPACT_ATOMS: atom_id res chain seq x y z
N MET A 1 -11.44 -42.84 21.87
CA MET A 1 -11.15 -41.40 22.10
C MET A 1 -9.71 -41.17 21.72
N PRO A 2 -9.39 -40.50 20.59
CA PRO A 2 -8.03 -40.14 20.25
C PRO A 2 -7.68 -38.79 20.88
N ALA A 3 -6.51 -38.76 21.52
CA ALA A 3 -5.94 -37.59 22.16
C ALA A 3 -5.53 -36.54 21.12
N ILE A 4 -6.02 -35.33 21.31
CA ILE A 4 -5.57 -34.16 20.52
C ILE A 4 -4.25 -33.71 21.17
N ILE A 5 -3.14 -33.95 20.47
CA ILE A 5 -1.85 -33.40 20.85
C ILE A 5 -1.82 -31.95 20.33
N SER A 6 -1.96 -30.98 21.23
CA SER A 6 -1.76 -29.56 20.95
C SER A 6 -0.25 -29.27 20.89
N GLU A 7 0.33 -29.29 19.70
CA GLU A 7 1.64 -28.70 19.49
C GLU A 7 1.55 -27.18 19.52
N ARG A 8 1.95 -26.57 20.63
CA ARG A 8 2.27 -25.14 20.70
C ARG A 8 3.58 -24.89 19.94
N LYS A 9 3.49 -24.72 18.62
CA LYS A 9 4.57 -24.04 17.89
C LYS A 9 4.56 -22.58 18.32
N ARG A 10 5.65 -22.13 18.97
CA ARG A 10 5.98 -20.71 19.08
C ARG A 10 6.06 -20.17 17.67
N ILE A 11 5.08 -19.38 17.26
CA ILE A 11 5.15 -18.57 16.05
C ILE A 11 6.17 -17.48 16.37
N LYS A 12 7.39 -17.68 15.91
CA LYS A 12 8.37 -16.59 15.80
C LYS A 12 7.76 -15.56 14.85
N GLU A 13 7.90 -14.30 15.21
CA GLU A 13 7.40 -13.09 14.57
C GLU A 13 7.01 -13.23 13.10
N SER A 14 5.75 -12.97 12.84
CA SER A 14 5.01 -13.29 11.63
C SER A 14 5.62 -12.68 10.37
N ASN A 15 5.88 -13.51 9.38
CA ASN A 15 6.02 -13.06 8.01
C ASN A 15 4.76 -12.26 7.61
N MET A 16 4.91 -10.97 7.35
CA MET A 16 3.82 -10.14 6.84
C MET A 16 3.69 -10.36 5.34
N CYS A 17 2.48 -10.67 4.90
CA CYS A 17 2.17 -10.95 3.50
C CYS A 17 1.19 -9.90 2.97
N PHE A 18 1.54 -9.28 1.84
CA PHE A 18 0.73 -8.25 1.19
C PHE A 18 0.49 -8.63 -0.27
N THR A 19 -0.78 -8.67 -0.67
CA THR A 19 -1.17 -8.99 -2.05
C THR A 19 -1.52 -7.71 -2.80
N ILE A 20 -0.97 -7.56 -3.99
CA ILE A 20 -1.36 -6.51 -4.94
C ILE A 20 -2.36 -7.12 -5.90
N SER A 21 -3.63 -6.81 -5.72
CA SER A 21 -4.66 -7.06 -6.73
C SER A 21 -4.83 -5.83 -7.61
N PRO A 22 -4.98 -5.99 -8.92
CA PRO A 22 -5.30 -4.87 -9.80
C PRO A 22 -6.70 -4.35 -9.44
N GLN A 23 -6.79 -3.13 -8.95
CA GLN A 23 -8.08 -2.45 -8.82
C GLN A 23 -8.62 -2.13 -10.21
N GLN A 24 -9.77 -2.70 -10.54
CA GLN A 24 -10.55 -2.32 -11.71
C GLN A 24 -11.36 -1.06 -11.39
N ASP A 25 -10.73 0.10 -11.47
CA ASP A 25 -11.45 1.35 -11.59
C ASP A 25 -11.69 1.62 -13.08
N MET A 26 -12.91 1.40 -13.53
CA MET A 26 -13.35 1.81 -14.86
C MET A 26 -13.57 3.33 -14.86
N PRO A 27 -12.78 4.11 -15.60
CA PRO A 27 -13.10 5.53 -15.77
C PRO A 27 -14.30 5.69 -16.70
N CYS A 28 -15.24 6.50 -16.26
CA CYS A 28 -16.38 6.96 -17.05
C CYS A 28 -15.86 7.74 -18.27
N ILE A 29 -16.16 7.26 -19.48
CA ILE A 29 -15.78 7.91 -20.74
C ILE A 29 -16.62 9.16 -20.91
N SER A 30 -16.07 10.32 -20.64
CA SER A 30 -16.62 11.60 -21.11
C SER A 30 -16.17 11.86 -22.54
N LYS A 31 -17.14 11.89 -23.47
CA LYS A 31 -16.93 12.29 -24.86
C LYS A 31 -16.58 13.77 -24.92
N GLY A 32 -15.30 14.07 -25.16
CA GLY A 32 -14.83 15.42 -25.48
C GLY A 32 -14.51 15.51 -26.99
N SER A 33 -15.12 16.47 -27.65
CA SER A 33 -14.96 16.79 -29.08
C SER A 33 -13.55 17.29 -29.42
N PRO A 34 -13.09 17.13 -30.68
CA PRO A 34 -11.74 17.53 -31.08
C PRO A 34 -11.68 19.03 -31.36
N GLN A 35 -10.77 19.75 -30.74
CA GLN A 35 -10.38 21.08 -31.15
C GLN A 35 -8.97 21.13 -31.74
N LEU A 36 -8.90 21.90 -32.84
CA LEU A 36 -7.81 22.11 -33.76
C LEU A 36 -6.55 22.75 -33.17
N ARG A 37 -5.42 22.26 -33.70
CA ARG A 37 -4.16 22.96 -34.09
C ARG A 37 -3.72 24.18 -33.30
N SER A 38 -2.58 24.05 -32.65
CA SER A 38 -1.56 25.11 -32.61
C SER A 38 -0.18 24.50 -32.93
N LYS A 39 0.53 25.20 -33.80
CA LYS A 39 1.89 24.91 -34.25
C LYS A 39 2.85 24.97 -33.07
N VAL A 40 3.49 23.86 -32.77
CA VAL A 40 4.66 23.82 -31.88
C VAL A 40 5.82 23.23 -32.66
N ALA A 41 6.99 23.79 -32.43
CA ALA A 41 8.27 23.49 -33.06
C ALA A 41 8.51 21.99 -33.22
N SER A 42 9.14 21.59 -34.31
CA SER A 42 9.49 20.22 -34.66
C SER A 42 10.56 19.67 -33.71
N ASP A 43 10.13 19.18 -32.55
CA ASP A 43 10.89 18.13 -31.89
C ASP A 43 10.79 16.90 -32.80
N SER A 44 11.94 16.38 -33.22
CA SER A 44 12.02 15.20 -34.07
C SER A 44 11.31 14.04 -33.35
N TYR A 45 10.12 13.68 -33.82
CA TYR A 45 9.38 12.54 -33.34
C TYR A 45 10.23 11.27 -33.46
N VAL A 46 10.56 10.67 -32.33
CA VAL A 46 11.27 9.39 -32.25
C VAL A 46 10.24 8.33 -31.91
N PRO A 47 9.98 7.35 -32.82
CA PRO A 47 8.99 6.32 -32.55
C PRO A 47 9.41 5.44 -31.37
N LEU A 48 8.43 4.93 -30.62
CA LEU A 48 8.67 4.06 -29.46
C LEU A 48 9.40 2.76 -29.84
N LEU A 49 9.03 2.20 -31.00
CA LEU A 49 9.73 1.09 -31.67
C LEU A 49 9.98 1.47 -33.15
N PRO A 50 11.22 1.41 -33.63
CA PRO A 50 11.51 1.71 -35.03
C PRO A 50 10.70 0.85 -36.00
N GLY A 51 10.05 1.49 -36.94
CA GLY A 51 9.28 0.81 -37.99
C GLY A 51 7.86 0.39 -37.59
N LEU A 52 7.40 0.68 -36.37
CA LEU A 52 6.03 0.44 -35.94
C LEU A 52 5.28 1.74 -35.59
N PRO A 53 3.98 1.83 -35.89
CA PRO A 53 3.11 2.85 -35.30
C PRO A 53 3.11 2.76 -33.77
N ASP A 54 3.00 3.90 -33.07
CA ASP A 54 3.13 3.93 -31.61
C ASP A 54 2.06 3.12 -30.86
N ASP A 55 0.85 3.06 -31.37
CA ASP A 55 -0.23 2.24 -30.82
C ASP A 55 0.13 0.75 -30.82
N VAL A 56 0.71 0.26 -31.93
CA VAL A 56 1.18 -1.12 -32.05
C VAL A 56 2.41 -1.35 -31.16
N ALA A 57 3.34 -0.38 -31.14
CA ALA A 57 4.53 -0.44 -30.28
C ALA A 57 4.15 -0.53 -28.79
N LYS A 58 3.21 0.28 -28.34
CA LYS A 58 2.68 0.26 -26.98
C LYS A 58 2.04 -1.07 -26.63
N LEU A 59 1.25 -1.64 -27.56
CA LEU A 59 0.68 -2.97 -27.37
C LEU A 59 1.77 -4.03 -27.23
N CYS A 60 2.76 -4.07 -28.12
CA CYS A 60 3.88 -5.01 -28.05
C CYS A 60 4.64 -4.92 -26.73
N LEU A 61 4.96 -3.69 -26.29
CA LEU A 61 5.65 -3.47 -25.01
C LEU A 61 4.79 -3.91 -23.81
N SER A 62 3.48 -3.76 -23.90
CA SER A 62 2.56 -4.14 -22.84
C SER A 62 2.36 -5.64 -22.69
N LEU A 63 2.74 -6.44 -23.68
CA LEU A 63 2.70 -7.91 -23.61
C LEU A 63 3.91 -8.52 -22.91
N VAL A 64 4.96 -7.74 -22.68
CA VAL A 64 6.18 -8.25 -22.03
C VAL A 64 5.90 -8.60 -20.56
N PRO A 65 6.42 -9.73 -20.04
CA PRO A 65 6.27 -10.09 -18.64
C PRO A 65 6.84 -9.03 -17.67
N ARG A 66 6.21 -8.87 -16.52
CA ARG A 66 6.56 -7.85 -15.52
C ARG A 66 8.00 -7.94 -15.04
N THR A 67 8.58 -9.13 -14.98
CA THR A 67 9.98 -9.35 -14.60
C THR A 67 10.99 -8.62 -15.47
N ASN A 68 10.61 -8.27 -16.71
CA ASN A 68 11.45 -7.57 -17.67
C ASN A 68 11.30 -6.03 -17.63
N PHE A 69 10.36 -5.49 -16.87
CA PHE A 69 10.10 -4.05 -16.83
C PHE A 69 11.33 -3.22 -16.43
N PRO A 70 12.14 -3.62 -15.44
CA PRO A 70 13.36 -2.87 -15.11
C PRO A 70 14.32 -2.77 -16.28
N ALA A 71 14.52 -3.88 -17.02
CA ALA A 71 15.37 -3.89 -18.23
C ALA A 71 14.77 -3.01 -19.33
N MET A 72 13.46 -3.09 -19.57
CA MET A 72 12.76 -2.24 -20.52
C MET A 72 12.87 -0.75 -20.16
N ALA A 73 12.72 -0.41 -18.88
CA ALA A 73 12.87 0.97 -18.40
C ALA A 73 14.30 1.51 -18.55
N ALA A 74 15.29 0.65 -18.72
CA ALA A 74 16.68 1.03 -18.97
C ALA A 74 16.99 1.30 -20.46
N VAL A 75 16.12 0.86 -21.39
CA VAL A 75 16.35 1.00 -22.84
C VAL A 75 16.34 2.47 -23.28
N SER A 76 15.34 3.24 -22.87
CA SER A 76 15.24 4.66 -23.23
C SER A 76 14.37 5.43 -22.24
N LYS A 77 14.49 6.78 -22.26
CA LYS A 77 13.61 7.66 -21.47
C LYS A 77 12.15 7.53 -21.90
N GLN A 78 11.87 7.31 -23.17
CA GLN A 78 10.51 7.13 -23.68
C GLN A 78 9.89 5.82 -23.19
N TRP A 79 10.63 4.71 -23.24
CA TRP A 79 10.17 3.43 -22.71
C TRP A 79 9.90 3.52 -21.21
N ARG A 80 10.82 4.14 -20.46
CA ARG A 80 10.64 4.36 -19.02
C ARG A 80 9.38 5.17 -18.73
N SER A 81 9.18 6.29 -19.44
CA SER A 81 7.99 7.13 -19.28
C SER A 81 6.71 6.37 -19.61
N PHE A 82 6.71 5.57 -20.69
CA PHE A 82 5.56 4.77 -21.06
C PHE A 82 5.25 3.69 -20.02
N ILE A 83 6.25 2.92 -19.55
CA ILE A 83 6.06 1.87 -18.55
C ILE A 83 5.54 2.44 -17.22
N GLN A 84 5.91 3.67 -16.87
CA GLN A 84 5.43 4.36 -15.67
C GLN A 84 4.04 4.96 -15.81
N SER A 85 3.52 5.09 -17.04
CA SER A 85 2.23 5.74 -17.32
C SER A 85 1.03 4.87 -16.90
N GLU A 86 -0.10 5.52 -16.67
CA GLU A 86 -1.40 4.85 -16.47
C GLU A 86 -1.86 4.14 -17.76
N GLU A 87 -1.52 4.70 -18.91
CA GLU A 87 -1.82 4.09 -20.22
C GLU A 87 -1.24 2.69 -20.35
N PHE A 88 0.01 2.48 -19.91
CA PHE A 88 0.65 1.16 -19.91
C PHE A 88 -0.15 0.14 -19.10
N MET A 89 -0.57 0.50 -17.89
CA MET A 89 -1.36 -0.38 -17.04
C MET A 89 -2.76 -0.64 -17.61
N THR A 90 -3.36 0.37 -18.24
CA THR A 90 -4.67 0.25 -18.92
C THR A 90 -4.60 -0.74 -20.07
N ILE A 91 -3.59 -0.63 -20.94
CA ILE A 91 -3.40 -1.55 -22.07
C ILE A 91 -3.17 -2.98 -21.58
N ARG A 92 -2.36 -3.17 -20.53
CA ARG A 92 -2.14 -4.50 -19.92
C ARG A 92 -3.43 -5.07 -19.35
N GLY A 93 -4.23 -4.25 -18.67
CA GLY A 93 -5.54 -4.65 -18.14
C GLY A 93 -6.50 -5.12 -19.22
N GLN A 94 -6.59 -4.38 -20.31
CA GLN A 94 -7.40 -4.74 -21.47
C GLN A 94 -6.93 -6.04 -22.15
N GLY A 95 -5.63 -6.28 -22.15
CA GLY A 95 -5.01 -7.49 -22.69
C GLY A 95 -5.02 -8.69 -21.73
N GLY A 96 -5.56 -8.58 -20.51
CA GLY A 96 -5.54 -9.64 -19.51
C GLY A 96 -4.14 -9.98 -18.98
N MET A 97 -3.19 -9.03 -19.09
CA MET A 97 -1.78 -9.21 -18.73
C MET A 97 -1.43 -8.62 -17.35
N LEU A 98 -2.45 -8.33 -16.53
CA LEU A 98 -2.21 -7.91 -15.16
C LEU A 98 -1.81 -9.13 -14.31
N GLU A 99 -0.66 -9.03 -13.69
CA GLU A 99 -0.09 -10.06 -12.81
C GLU A 99 -0.24 -9.62 -11.36
N GLU A 100 -0.73 -10.52 -10.51
CA GLU A 100 -0.74 -10.34 -9.06
C GLU A 100 0.61 -10.72 -8.48
N TRP A 101 1.18 -9.84 -7.68
CA TRP A 101 2.43 -10.09 -6.99
C TRP A 101 2.21 -10.01 -5.48
N MET A 102 2.76 -10.98 -4.77
CA MET A 102 2.73 -11.05 -3.33
C MET A 102 4.06 -10.56 -2.76
N TYR A 103 4.04 -9.48 -1.99
CA TYR A 103 5.22 -9.01 -1.27
C TYR A 103 5.27 -9.66 0.10
N MET A 104 6.41 -10.22 0.43
CA MET A 104 6.68 -10.84 1.73
C MET A 104 7.87 -10.15 2.38
N LEU A 105 7.73 -9.88 3.67
CA LEU A 105 8.85 -9.51 4.51
C LEU A 105 9.37 -10.78 5.16
N THR A 106 10.59 -11.16 4.83
CA THR A 106 11.27 -12.35 5.34
C THR A 106 12.49 -11.97 6.17
N MET A 107 12.99 -12.88 6.95
CA MET A 107 14.18 -12.71 7.75
C MET A 107 15.19 -13.77 7.34
N ASP A 108 16.41 -13.36 7.02
CA ASP A 108 17.50 -14.29 6.73
C ASP A 108 18.04 -15.00 7.98
N ASP A 109 18.99 -15.91 7.79
CA ASP A 109 19.58 -16.67 8.88
C ASP A 109 20.39 -15.79 9.85
N GLU A 110 20.80 -14.60 9.42
CA GLU A 110 21.50 -13.59 10.22
C GLU A 110 20.52 -12.68 11.00
N GLY A 111 19.21 -12.86 10.81
CA GLY A 111 18.17 -12.08 11.45
C GLY A 111 17.88 -10.73 10.78
N LYS A 112 18.40 -10.51 9.56
CA LYS A 112 18.15 -9.28 8.81
C LYS A 112 16.90 -9.43 7.95
N SER A 113 16.00 -8.48 8.09
CA SER A 113 14.74 -8.47 7.32
C SER A 113 14.96 -7.94 5.90
N HIS A 114 14.34 -8.58 4.93
CA HIS A 114 14.34 -8.15 3.54
C HIS A 114 13.00 -8.43 2.87
N TRP A 115 12.70 -7.68 1.82
CA TRP A 115 11.50 -7.87 1.03
C TRP A 115 11.74 -8.86 -0.11
N GLU A 116 10.80 -9.77 -0.28
CA GLU A 116 10.73 -10.70 -1.39
C GLU A 116 9.42 -10.57 -2.14
N VAL A 117 9.43 -10.96 -3.40
CA VAL A 117 8.24 -10.97 -4.26
C VAL A 117 8.01 -12.36 -4.78
N LEU A 118 6.80 -12.86 -4.62
CA LEU A 118 6.29 -14.05 -5.30
C LEU A 118 5.35 -13.64 -6.40
N ASP A 119 5.46 -14.27 -7.56
CA ASP A 119 4.44 -14.20 -8.59
C ASP A 119 3.25 -15.13 -8.27
N CYS A 120 2.16 -14.97 -9.00
CA CYS A 120 0.95 -15.81 -8.84
C CYS A 120 1.14 -17.29 -9.18
N LEU A 121 2.25 -17.66 -9.80
CA LEU A 121 2.58 -19.03 -10.15
C LEU A 121 3.44 -19.72 -9.09
N GLY A 122 3.83 -19.00 -8.03
CA GLY A 122 4.68 -19.51 -6.95
C GLY A 122 6.10 -19.79 -7.39
N ASN A 123 6.58 -19.12 -8.44
CA ASN A 123 7.98 -19.19 -8.87
C ASN A 123 8.90 -18.68 -7.76
N LYS A 124 10.20 -19.00 -7.90
CA LYS A 124 11.19 -18.61 -6.90
C LYS A 124 11.07 -17.14 -6.53
N PRO A 125 11.09 -16.83 -5.22
CA PRO A 125 10.99 -15.45 -4.79
C PRO A 125 12.12 -14.61 -5.37
N HIS A 126 11.78 -13.42 -5.84
CA HIS A 126 12.75 -12.42 -6.26
C HIS A 126 13.02 -11.48 -5.09
N VAL A 127 14.27 -11.32 -4.71
CA VAL A 127 14.68 -10.39 -3.67
C VAL A 127 14.51 -8.96 -4.19
N VAL A 128 13.77 -8.16 -3.43
CA VAL A 128 13.61 -6.72 -3.69
C VAL A 128 14.91 -6.01 -3.27
N PRO A 129 15.38 -5.00 -4.01
CA PRO A 129 16.53 -4.20 -3.58
C PRO A 129 16.38 -3.71 -2.14
N PRO A 130 17.48 -3.59 -1.38
CA PRO A 130 17.42 -3.09 -0.02
C PRO A 130 16.71 -1.73 0.06
N MET A 131 15.83 -1.56 1.05
CA MET A 131 15.22 -0.27 1.33
C MET A 131 16.29 0.74 1.77
N PRO A 132 16.21 2.03 1.39
CA PRO A 132 17.21 3.04 1.74
C PRO A 132 17.34 3.35 3.24
N SER A 133 16.47 2.81 4.06
CA SER A 133 16.56 2.89 5.52
C SER A 133 16.36 1.51 6.15
N GLU A 134 16.82 1.37 7.40
CA GLU A 134 16.53 0.18 8.17
C GLU A 134 15.02 0.01 8.36
N LEU A 135 14.58 -1.25 8.41
CA LEU A 135 13.19 -1.54 8.69
C LEU A 135 12.89 -1.23 10.16
N LYS A 136 11.84 -0.49 10.38
CA LYS A 136 11.40 -0.01 11.69
C LYS A 136 10.37 -0.97 12.28
N ALA A 137 10.20 -0.99 13.60
CA ALA A 137 9.13 -1.74 14.23
C ALA A 137 7.79 -0.99 14.10
N GLY A 138 6.68 -1.72 14.01
CA GLY A 138 5.33 -1.14 14.00
C GLY A 138 5.04 -0.20 12.83
N PHE A 139 5.73 -0.37 11.70
CA PHE A 139 5.49 0.36 10.46
C PHE A 139 4.16 -0.04 9.82
N GLY A 140 3.62 0.82 8.95
CA GLY A 140 2.46 0.53 8.12
C GLY A 140 2.87 0.10 6.72
N VAL A 141 2.02 -0.71 6.07
CA VAL A 141 2.20 -1.11 4.66
C VAL A 141 0.89 -0.94 3.91
N VAL A 142 0.98 -0.31 2.75
CA VAL A 142 -0.17 -0.12 1.85
C VAL A 142 0.30 -0.31 0.42
N VAL A 143 -0.56 -0.88 -0.40
CA VAL A 143 -0.37 -0.89 -1.85
C VAL A 143 -1.20 0.22 -2.48
N LEU A 144 -0.55 1.08 -3.24
CA LEU A 144 -1.17 2.19 -3.94
C LEU A 144 -0.73 2.20 -5.41
N HIS A 145 -1.68 2.13 -6.34
CA HIS A 145 -1.42 2.12 -7.79
C HIS A 145 -0.33 1.11 -8.20
N GLY A 146 -0.37 -0.10 -7.62
CA GLY A 146 0.59 -1.16 -7.91
C GLY A 146 1.99 -0.96 -7.32
N LYS A 147 2.18 0.02 -6.44
CA LYS A 147 3.43 0.29 -5.72
C LYS A 147 3.28 -0.06 -4.25
N LEU A 148 4.33 -0.60 -3.66
CA LEU A 148 4.37 -0.91 -2.23
C LEU A 148 4.83 0.33 -1.45
N LEU A 149 4.03 0.80 -0.51
CA LEU A 149 4.39 1.88 0.41
C LEU A 149 4.69 1.31 1.79
N VAL A 150 5.82 1.72 2.36
CA VAL A 150 6.23 1.43 3.74
C VAL A 150 6.23 2.75 4.50
N LEU A 151 5.40 2.80 5.54
CA LEU A 151 5.04 4.04 6.23
C LEU A 151 5.57 4.04 7.66
N ALA A 152 6.30 5.06 8.03
CA ALA A 152 6.62 5.40 9.43
C ALA A 152 7.24 4.23 10.23
N GLY A 153 6.79 4.02 11.47
CA GLY A 153 7.34 3.04 12.38
C GLY A 153 8.25 3.64 13.44
N CYS A 154 8.84 2.82 14.29
CA CYS A 154 9.77 3.28 15.31
C CYS A 154 11.15 2.59 15.19
N ILE A 155 12.18 3.34 15.56
CA ILE A 155 13.53 2.83 15.79
C ILE A 155 13.59 2.44 17.26
N VAL A 156 13.96 1.20 17.54
CA VAL A 156 14.13 0.69 18.91
C VAL A 156 15.61 0.77 19.26
N SER A 157 15.93 1.49 20.32
CA SER A 157 17.28 1.61 20.87
C SER A 157 17.27 1.36 22.38
N GLU A 158 18.45 1.33 23.01
CA GLU A 158 18.56 1.25 24.47
C GLU A 158 17.88 2.43 25.19
N ALA A 159 17.77 3.57 24.53
CA ALA A 159 17.10 4.76 25.06
C ALA A 159 15.55 4.70 24.94
N GLY A 160 15.02 3.71 24.24
CA GLY A 160 13.58 3.53 24.01
C GLY A 160 13.19 3.50 22.54
N ALA A 161 11.89 3.59 22.29
CA ALA A 161 11.30 3.63 20.95
C ALA A 161 11.16 5.08 20.47
N SER A 162 11.74 5.40 19.31
CA SER A 162 11.61 6.71 18.67
C SER A 162 10.72 6.58 17.44
N ALA A 163 9.55 7.22 17.46
CA ALA A 163 8.62 7.24 16.33
C ALA A 163 9.22 8.01 15.15
N THR A 164 8.87 7.61 13.94
CA THR A 164 9.31 8.26 12.71
C THR A 164 8.11 8.59 11.82
N SER A 165 8.31 9.46 10.84
CA SER A 165 7.30 9.86 9.87
C SER A 165 7.70 9.56 8.43
N ASP A 166 8.83 8.90 8.20
CA ASP A 166 9.35 8.62 6.86
C ASP A 166 8.42 7.72 6.06
N VAL A 167 8.34 7.96 4.77
CA VAL A 167 7.56 7.15 3.82
C VAL A 167 8.44 6.75 2.66
N TYR A 168 8.46 5.45 2.38
CA TYR A 168 9.19 4.87 1.25
C TYR A 168 8.24 4.16 0.31
N GLN A 169 8.50 4.28 -0.98
CA GLN A 169 7.76 3.64 -2.04
C GLN A 169 8.68 2.74 -2.86
N TYR A 170 8.26 1.51 -3.09
CA TYR A 170 8.89 0.60 -4.05
C TYR A 170 8.06 0.53 -5.33
N ASP A 171 8.67 0.84 -6.46
CA ASP A 171 8.08 0.66 -7.78
C ASP A 171 8.71 -0.55 -8.46
N SER A 172 7.95 -1.62 -8.57
CA SER A 172 8.41 -2.87 -9.20
C SER A 172 8.68 -2.75 -10.70
N ARG A 173 8.12 -1.73 -11.37
CA ARG A 173 8.37 -1.45 -12.78
C ARG A 173 9.79 -0.93 -13.02
N LEU A 174 10.35 -0.28 -12.00
CA LEU A 174 11.71 0.26 -12.01
C LEU A 174 12.68 -0.57 -11.15
N ASN A 175 12.16 -1.51 -10.37
CA ASN A 175 12.88 -2.25 -9.33
C ASN A 175 13.67 -1.31 -8.40
N SER A 176 13.03 -0.28 -7.91
CA SER A 176 13.70 0.74 -7.10
C SER A 176 12.81 1.35 -6.02
N TRP A 177 13.46 1.72 -4.92
CA TRP A 177 12.86 2.48 -3.84
C TRP A 177 13.02 3.99 -4.07
N SER A 178 12.03 4.75 -3.62
CA SER A 178 12.09 6.21 -3.53
C SER A 178 11.49 6.66 -2.19
N LYS A 179 12.00 7.78 -1.66
CA LYS A 179 11.42 8.42 -0.49
C LYS A 179 10.32 9.38 -0.97
N LEU A 180 9.16 9.32 -0.32
CA LEU A 180 8.05 10.24 -0.51
C LEU A 180 8.07 11.32 0.58
N THR A 181 7.15 12.27 0.51
CA THR A 181 6.92 13.24 1.57
C THR A 181 6.58 12.51 2.88
N SER A 182 7.26 12.91 3.96
CA SER A 182 7.02 12.36 5.29
C SER A 182 5.64 12.74 5.81
N MET A 183 5.09 11.90 6.68
CA MET A 183 3.84 12.17 7.39
C MET A 183 3.98 13.40 8.28
N ASN A 184 2.87 14.06 8.59
CA ASN A 184 2.87 15.20 9.53
C ASN A 184 3.10 14.76 10.97
N VAL A 185 2.66 13.54 11.32
CA VAL A 185 2.78 13.00 12.67
C VAL A 185 3.59 11.71 12.64
N ALA A 186 4.70 11.68 13.37
CA ALA A 186 5.47 10.47 13.59
C ALA A 186 4.63 9.45 14.37
N ARG A 187 4.59 8.20 13.88
CA ARG A 187 3.74 7.17 14.48
C ARG A 187 4.24 5.75 14.25
N TYR A 188 3.89 4.85 15.16
CA TYR A 188 4.10 3.41 15.01
C TYR A 188 2.95 2.61 15.61
N HIS A 189 2.78 1.34 15.22
CA HIS A 189 1.62 0.51 15.56
C HIS A 189 0.27 1.17 15.27
N PHE A 190 0.21 1.88 14.16
CA PHE A 190 -0.98 2.58 13.67
C PHE A 190 -1.72 1.74 12.62
N ALA A 191 -2.94 2.14 12.29
CA ALA A 191 -3.69 1.55 11.20
C ALA A 191 -3.49 2.35 9.90
N CYS A 192 -3.36 1.66 8.78
CA CYS A 192 -3.32 2.29 7.47
C CYS A 192 -4.08 1.47 6.43
N ALA A 193 -4.69 2.16 5.47
CA ALA A 193 -5.37 1.54 4.34
C ALA A 193 -5.47 2.53 3.16
N GLU A 194 -5.62 1.96 1.97
CA GLU A 194 -5.99 2.71 0.77
C GLU A 194 -7.51 2.80 0.66
N VAL A 195 -8.02 3.98 0.32
CA VAL A 195 -9.43 4.21 -0.03
C VAL A 195 -9.49 5.23 -1.17
N ASN A 196 -10.10 4.84 -2.29
CA ASN A 196 -10.31 5.71 -3.46
C ASN A 196 -9.02 6.38 -3.98
N GLY A 197 -7.91 5.66 -4.01
CA GLY A 197 -6.62 6.17 -4.51
C GLY A 197 -5.85 7.05 -3.51
N LEU A 198 -6.33 7.17 -2.27
CA LEU A 198 -5.68 7.91 -1.17
C LEU A 198 -5.23 6.94 -0.08
N VAL A 199 -4.15 7.27 0.63
CA VAL A 199 -3.68 6.46 1.76
C VAL A 199 -4.01 7.16 3.07
N TYR A 200 -4.67 6.44 3.96
CA TYR A 200 -5.04 6.91 5.28
C TYR A 200 -4.15 6.29 6.35
N ALA A 201 -3.73 7.09 7.32
CA ALA A 201 -3.00 6.65 8.50
C ALA A 201 -3.71 7.16 9.76
N VAL A 202 -4.00 6.25 10.70
CA VAL A 202 -4.90 6.52 11.81
C VAL A 202 -4.34 5.99 13.14
N GLY A 203 -4.27 6.82 14.14
CA GLY A 203 -3.84 6.45 15.48
C GLY A 203 -2.38 6.02 15.55
N GLY A 204 -2.10 5.03 16.38
CA GLY A 204 -0.75 4.55 16.68
C GLY A 204 -0.23 5.13 18.00
N TYR A 205 1.06 4.93 18.23
CA TYR A 205 1.83 5.64 19.25
C TYR A 205 2.57 6.81 18.63
N GLY A 206 2.66 7.91 19.37
CA GLY A 206 3.47 9.07 19.07
C GLY A 206 4.91 8.98 19.61
N GLU A 207 5.64 10.08 19.53
CA GLU A 207 7.01 10.20 20.03
C GLU A 207 7.10 10.10 21.56
N ASP A 208 6.05 10.51 22.26
CA ASP A 208 5.90 10.46 23.71
C ASP A 208 5.50 9.07 24.24
N GLY A 209 5.27 8.09 23.34
CA GLY A 209 4.78 6.76 23.69
C GLY A 209 3.31 6.72 24.08
N GLU A 210 2.56 7.82 23.87
CA GLU A 210 1.12 7.89 24.09
C GLU A 210 0.34 7.50 22.83
N SER A 211 -0.86 6.98 23.04
CA SER A 211 -1.73 6.64 21.92
C SER A 211 -2.30 7.87 21.24
N LEU A 212 -2.28 7.89 19.92
CA LEU A 212 -2.73 9.00 19.09
C LEU A 212 -4.19 8.89 18.72
N SER A 213 -4.90 10.03 18.68
CA SER A 213 -6.18 10.18 18.00
C SER A 213 -6.03 10.74 16.59
N SER A 214 -4.88 11.33 16.26
CA SER A 214 -4.64 11.99 14.98
C SER A 214 -4.79 11.02 13.81
N SER A 215 -5.35 11.54 12.73
CA SER A 215 -5.55 10.85 11.46
C SER A 215 -5.08 11.76 10.34
N GLU A 216 -4.47 11.17 9.32
CA GLU A 216 -4.00 11.92 8.15
C GLU A 216 -4.18 11.12 6.87
N VAL A 217 -4.27 11.83 5.75
CA VAL A 217 -4.46 11.28 4.41
C VAL A 217 -3.37 11.77 3.48
N TYR A 218 -2.84 10.86 2.68
CA TYR A 218 -1.87 11.13 1.63
C TYR A 218 -2.54 11.14 0.25
N ASP A 219 -2.31 12.21 -0.49
CA ASP A 219 -2.68 12.30 -1.90
C ASP A 219 -1.44 12.09 -2.78
N PRO A 220 -1.38 11.03 -3.58
CA PRO A 220 -0.25 10.76 -4.47
C PRO A 220 -0.12 11.77 -5.60
N LYS A 221 -1.16 12.53 -5.94
CA LYS A 221 -1.14 13.54 -7.01
C LYS A 221 -0.37 14.79 -6.58
N THR A 222 -0.54 15.21 -5.34
CA THR A 222 0.16 16.37 -4.77
C THR A 222 1.44 15.95 -4.03
N ASN A 223 1.58 14.66 -3.69
CA ASN A 223 2.62 14.11 -2.81
C ASN A 223 2.63 14.79 -1.43
N GLU A 224 1.45 14.98 -0.86
CA GLU A 224 1.26 15.67 0.42
C GLU A 224 0.40 14.86 1.40
N TRP A 225 0.71 14.99 2.68
CA TRP A 225 -0.10 14.50 3.80
C TRP A 225 -0.91 15.63 4.39
N THR A 226 -2.20 15.39 4.64
CA THR A 226 -3.12 16.35 5.25
C THR A 226 -3.77 15.73 6.49
N LEU A 227 -3.78 16.46 7.60
CA LEU A 227 -4.52 16.06 8.79
C LEU A 227 -6.02 16.11 8.50
N ILE A 228 -6.72 15.07 8.94
CA ILE A 228 -8.18 14.98 8.86
C ILE A 228 -8.78 14.93 10.27
N GLU A 229 -10.11 14.88 10.36
CA GLU A 229 -10.81 14.77 11.64
C GLU A 229 -10.21 13.62 12.48
N PRO A 230 -9.79 13.86 13.73
CA PRO A 230 -9.20 12.83 14.57
C PRO A 230 -10.22 11.82 15.05
N LEU A 231 -9.77 10.64 15.45
CA LEU A 231 -10.57 9.69 16.20
C LEU A 231 -11.08 10.32 17.51
N ARG A 232 -12.28 9.97 17.94
CA ARG A 232 -12.80 10.39 19.24
C ARG A 232 -11.98 9.90 20.43
N CYS A 233 -11.39 8.69 20.28
CA CYS A 233 -10.56 8.08 21.30
C CYS A 233 -9.22 7.69 20.67
N PRO A 234 -8.10 8.06 21.30
CA PRO A 234 -6.78 7.63 20.86
C PRO A 234 -6.67 6.11 20.89
N ARG A 235 -5.97 5.52 19.92
CA ARG A 235 -5.74 4.07 19.89
C ARG A 235 -4.50 3.66 19.10
N TRP A 236 -3.90 2.57 19.52
CA TRP A 236 -2.78 1.89 18.87
C TRP A 236 -3.10 0.42 18.63
N GLY A 237 -2.35 -0.25 17.75
CA GLY A 237 -2.55 -1.66 17.43
C GLY A 237 -3.90 -1.96 16.81
N CYS A 238 -4.51 -0.97 16.15
CA CYS A 238 -5.75 -1.13 15.40
C CYS A 238 -5.47 -1.52 13.95
N PHE A 239 -6.49 -2.07 13.29
CA PHE A 239 -6.47 -2.40 11.88
C PHE A 239 -7.35 -1.43 11.10
N ALA A 240 -6.98 -1.18 9.85
CA ALA A 240 -7.82 -0.43 8.93
C ALA A 240 -8.01 -1.19 7.63
N CYS A 241 -9.16 -0.97 7.00
CA CYS A 241 -9.41 -1.40 5.63
C CYS A 241 -10.29 -0.40 4.89
N GLY A 242 -10.05 -0.26 3.58
CA GLY A 242 -10.92 0.44 2.67
C GLY A 242 -12.04 -0.47 2.20
N PHE A 243 -13.28 -0.01 2.27
CA PHE A 243 -14.42 -0.75 1.78
C PHE A 243 -15.57 0.19 1.40
N ASN A 244 -16.10 0.07 0.18
CA ASN A 244 -17.18 0.91 -0.35
C ASN A 244 -16.93 2.41 -0.15
N GLY A 245 -15.74 2.90 -0.51
CA GLY A 245 -15.36 4.30 -0.40
C GLY A 245 -15.25 4.83 1.04
N LYS A 246 -15.16 3.96 2.04
CA LYS A 246 -15.04 4.31 3.45
C LYS A 246 -13.86 3.61 4.09
N LEU A 247 -13.27 4.27 5.10
CA LEU A 247 -12.21 3.70 5.91
C LEU A 247 -12.80 3.12 7.20
N TYR A 248 -12.60 1.83 7.42
CA TYR A 248 -13.01 1.14 8.64
C TYR A 248 -11.80 0.94 9.54
N VAL A 249 -11.88 1.38 10.78
CA VAL A 249 -10.82 1.22 11.80
C VAL A 249 -11.37 0.36 12.95
N MET A 250 -10.73 -0.77 13.22
CA MET A 250 -11.21 -1.81 14.11
C MET A 250 -10.18 -2.19 15.16
N GLY A 251 -10.65 -2.59 16.34
CA GLY A 251 -9.79 -3.07 17.42
C GLY A 251 -8.89 -1.99 18.01
N GLY A 252 -7.76 -2.44 18.54
CA GLY A 252 -6.76 -1.60 19.17
C GLY A 252 -7.05 -1.28 20.64
N ARG A 253 -6.06 -0.64 21.27
CA ARG A 253 -6.05 -0.23 22.68
C ARG A 253 -5.75 1.26 22.79
N SER A 254 -5.98 1.81 23.98
CA SER A 254 -5.59 3.18 24.33
C SER A 254 -4.70 3.15 25.56
N THR A 255 -3.73 4.05 25.64
CA THR A 255 -2.95 4.29 26.89
C THR A 255 -3.78 4.95 27.97
N PHE A 256 -4.92 5.55 27.59
CA PHE A 256 -5.83 6.26 28.51
C PHE A 256 -6.99 5.41 29.02
N THR A 257 -7.22 4.20 28.49
CA THR A 257 -8.35 3.35 28.86
C THR A 257 -7.92 1.88 29.02
N ILE A 258 -8.66 1.14 29.82
CA ILE A 258 -8.42 -0.29 30.04
C ILE A 258 -9.17 -1.10 28.99
N GLY A 259 -8.46 -2.04 28.35
CA GLY A 259 -9.03 -3.02 27.42
C GLY A 259 -9.02 -2.61 25.95
N ASN A 260 -9.56 -3.47 25.12
CA ASN A 260 -9.63 -3.28 23.68
C ASN A 260 -10.89 -2.48 23.31
N SER A 261 -10.79 -1.70 22.25
CA SER A 261 -11.95 -1.00 21.70
C SER A 261 -12.97 -1.99 21.13
N LYS A 262 -14.23 -1.82 21.52
CA LYS A 262 -15.39 -2.61 21.04
C LYS A 262 -16.12 -1.95 19.88
N PHE A 263 -15.61 -0.80 19.41
CA PHE A 263 -16.24 -0.01 18.36
C PHE A 263 -15.45 -0.09 17.07
N VAL A 264 -16.15 -0.19 15.95
CA VAL A 264 -15.60 0.08 14.62
C VAL A 264 -15.85 1.57 14.33
N HIS A 265 -14.77 2.32 14.11
CA HIS A 265 -14.88 3.69 13.64
C HIS A 265 -14.84 3.67 12.11
N VAL A 266 -15.76 4.40 11.52
CA VAL A 266 -15.88 4.49 10.06
C VAL A 266 -15.74 5.94 9.65
N TYR A 267 -14.73 6.22 8.80
CA TYR A 267 -14.56 7.50 8.15
C TYR A 267 -15.27 7.49 6.81
N ASP A 268 -16.24 8.35 6.66
CA ASP A 268 -16.94 8.60 5.40
C ASP A 268 -16.13 9.62 4.60
N THR A 269 -15.48 9.17 3.51
CA THR A 269 -14.56 10.02 2.75
C THR A 269 -15.27 11.15 2.00
N GLU A 270 -16.57 10.98 1.68
CA GLU A 270 -17.37 12.01 1.02
C GLU A 270 -17.81 13.09 2.02
N LYS A 271 -18.22 12.66 3.24
CA LYS A 271 -18.68 13.57 4.30
C LYS A 271 -17.53 14.12 5.14
N GLN A 272 -16.33 13.55 4.99
CA GLN A 272 -15.14 13.89 5.76
C GLN A 272 -15.34 13.82 7.28
N SER A 273 -16.09 12.81 7.75
CA SER A 273 -16.48 12.70 9.16
C SER A 273 -16.50 11.26 9.65
N TRP A 274 -16.22 11.10 10.97
CA TRP A 274 -16.25 9.81 11.65
C TRP A 274 -17.64 9.50 12.23
N TYR A 275 -18.02 8.21 12.15
CA TYR A 275 -19.11 7.68 12.94
C TYR A 275 -18.74 6.31 13.52
N GLU A 276 -19.46 5.88 14.54
CA GLU A 276 -19.23 4.61 15.24
C GLU A 276 -20.26 3.57 14.86
N MET A 277 -19.79 2.36 14.59
CA MET A 277 -20.64 1.17 14.51
C MET A 277 -20.55 0.38 15.81
N LYS A 278 -21.71 0.11 16.42
CA LYS A 278 -21.82 -0.76 17.59
C LYS A 278 -21.70 -2.22 17.16
N ASN A 279 -21.15 -3.07 18.03
CA ASN A 279 -20.98 -4.52 17.81
C ASN A 279 -19.94 -4.87 16.72
N GLY A 280 -18.84 -4.13 16.65
CA GLY A 280 -17.70 -4.47 15.81
C GLY A 280 -16.81 -5.57 16.44
N CYS A 281 -15.93 -6.14 15.63
CA CYS A 281 -14.91 -7.08 16.07
C CYS A 281 -13.95 -6.42 17.06
N VAL A 282 -13.67 -7.08 18.18
CA VAL A 282 -12.85 -6.52 19.28
C VAL A 282 -11.36 -6.72 19.04
N MET A 283 -10.98 -7.86 18.50
CA MET A 283 -9.58 -8.22 18.20
C MET A 283 -9.49 -8.79 16.79
N VAL A 284 -9.44 -7.92 15.81
CA VAL A 284 -9.23 -8.35 14.42
C VAL A 284 -7.76 -8.68 14.25
N ILE A 285 -7.46 -9.90 13.82
CA ILE A 285 -6.10 -10.37 13.52
C ILE A 285 -5.82 -10.41 12.02
N ALA A 286 -6.86 -10.51 11.22
CA ALA A 286 -6.78 -10.44 9.77
C ALA A 286 -8.11 -10.00 9.18
N HIS A 287 -8.07 -9.42 8.01
CA HIS A 287 -9.26 -9.07 7.24
C HIS A 287 -9.01 -9.30 5.74
N ALA A 288 -10.08 -9.48 5.00
CA ALA A 288 -10.07 -9.54 3.55
C ALA A 288 -11.39 -8.99 2.99
N VAL A 289 -11.33 -8.42 1.81
CA VAL A 289 -12.50 -8.02 1.05
C VAL A 289 -12.67 -9.02 -0.10
N LEU A 290 -13.80 -9.70 -0.14
CA LEU A 290 -14.14 -10.66 -1.19
C LEU A 290 -15.62 -10.48 -1.56
N ASP A 291 -15.94 -10.45 -2.85
CA ASP A 291 -17.31 -10.33 -3.39
C ASP A 291 -18.13 -9.20 -2.72
N LYS A 292 -17.56 -8.03 -2.60
CA LYS A 292 -18.17 -6.86 -1.95
C LYS A 292 -18.59 -7.09 -0.49
N LYS A 293 -17.91 -8.00 0.21
CA LYS A 293 -18.09 -8.26 1.64
C LYS A 293 -16.74 -8.13 2.35
N LEU A 294 -16.77 -7.51 3.52
CA LEU A 294 -15.63 -7.43 4.42
C LEU A 294 -15.68 -8.62 5.39
N TYR A 295 -14.68 -9.47 5.33
CA TYR A 295 -14.48 -10.59 6.27
C TYR A 295 -13.43 -10.19 7.29
N CYS A 296 -13.72 -10.41 8.56
CA CYS A 296 -12.79 -10.18 9.65
C CYS A 296 -12.62 -11.47 10.45
N ILE A 297 -11.37 -11.80 10.76
CA ILE A 297 -11.04 -12.90 11.65
C ILE A 297 -10.75 -12.30 13.01
N GLU A 298 -11.49 -12.74 14.03
CA GLU A 298 -11.37 -12.28 15.39
C GLU A 298 -10.71 -13.36 16.26
N TRP A 299 -9.77 -12.95 17.10
CA TRP A 299 -9.24 -13.81 18.16
C TRP A 299 -10.20 -13.78 19.36
N LYS A 300 -10.64 -14.96 19.79
CA LYS A 300 -11.45 -15.15 21.00
C LYS A 300 -10.62 -15.62 22.17
#